data_eaafa6f20a53dd35210f7d749cb540d6
#
_entry.id   eaafa6f20a53dd35210f7d749cb540d6
#
_cell.length_a   1.000
_cell.length_b   1.000
_cell.length_c   1.000
_cell.angle_alpha   90.00
_cell.angle_beta   90.00
_cell.angle_gamma   90.00
#
_symmetry.space_group_name_H-M   'P 1'
#
loop_
_entity.id
_entity.type
_entity.pdbx_description
1 polymer ?
#
loop_
_entity_poly.entity_id
_entity_poly.type
_entity_poly.pdbx_seq_one_letter_code
_entity_poly.pdbx_strand_id
1 'polypeptide(L)'
;IGDRQTGKTAIAIDTIINQRTNFLAGDPVYCIYVAIGQKGSTVASLVNTLRERGAMDYTIVVAATAADPAALQYFAPFAGAAIGEYFRDTGRDALVVYDDLSKQAVAYREVSLILRRPSGREAYPGDIFYLHSRLLERAAKIINQQEVAEQMNDLPPSLKGKVKAGGSLTALPIIETQAGDVSAYIPTNVISITDGQIFLETDLFNQGFRPAINVGISVSRVGGNAQVKAMKKIAGTLKIDQAQFRELESFTKFGGDVDPVTAMTIDKGRKNERILIQPQYSPVPVEEEIAIIYCGTQGLLHNVP
;
A
#
# COMPACT_ATOMS: atom_id res chain seq x y z
N ILE A 1 -6.21 -0.70 -2.46
CA ILE A 1 -7.44 -0.52 -3.25
C ILE A 1 -8.62 -0.58 -2.31
N GLY A 2 -9.67 0.23 -2.52
CA GLY A 2 -10.91 0.20 -1.72
C GLY A 2 -11.74 1.45 -1.92
N ASP A 3 -12.97 1.43 -1.40
CA ASP A 3 -13.88 2.56 -1.47
C ASP A 3 -13.42 3.75 -0.62
N ARG A 4 -14.10 4.88 -0.77
CA ARG A 4 -13.82 6.07 0.07
C ARG A 4 -13.93 5.73 1.55
N GLN A 5 -13.05 6.33 2.37
CA GLN A 5 -13.07 6.23 3.83
C GLN A 5 -12.91 4.80 4.39
N THR A 6 -12.33 3.87 3.63
CA THR A 6 -12.01 2.50 4.10
C THR A 6 -10.64 2.38 4.79
N GLY A 7 -9.92 3.50 4.97
CA GLY A 7 -8.62 3.50 5.65
C GLY A 7 -7.40 3.37 4.75
N LYS A 8 -7.51 3.51 3.41
CA LYS A 8 -6.37 3.42 2.48
C LYS A 8 -5.21 4.35 2.85
N THR A 9 -5.51 5.63 3.04
CA THR A 9 -4.51 6.64 3.44
C THR A 9 -3.92 6.34 4.83
N ALA A 10 -4.71 5.80 5.76
CA ALA A 10 -4.24 5.45 7.10
C ALA A 10 -3.12 4.39 7.04
N ILE A 11 -3.28 3.33 6.25
CA ILE A 11 -2.25 2.30 6.05
C ILE A 11 -0.96 2.91 5.48
N ALA A 12 -1.09 3.81 4.49
CA ALA A 12 0.06 4.47 3.91
C ALA A 12 0.81 5.36 4.93
N ILE A 13 0.07 6.10 5.76
CA ILE A 13 0.64 6.94 6.83
C ILE A 13 1.31 6.05 7.89
N ASP A 14 0.67 4.96 8.31
CA ASP A 14 1.27 4.01 9.26
C ASP A 14 2.54 3.39 8.71
N THR A 15 2.59 3.08 7.42
CA THR A 15 3.81 2.60 6.76
C THR A 15 4.94 3.62 6.83
N ILE A 16 4.63 4.91 6.62
CA ILE A 16 5.60 6.01 6.75
C ILE A 16 6.06 6.15 8.21
N ILE A 17 5.14 6.17 9.16
CA ILE A 17 5.46 6.31 10.60
C ILE A 17 6.36 5.15 11.07
N ASN A 18 6.12 3.95 10.58
CA ASN A 18 6.87 2.75 10.94
C ASN A 18 8.35 2.81 10.49
N GLN A 19 8.70 3.67 9.54
CA GLN A 19 10.10 3.87 9.11
C GLN A 19 10.94 4.66 10.11
N ARG A 20 10.34 5.22 11.17
CA ARG A 20 11.05 5.97 12.21
C ARG A 20 12.14 5.15 12.88
N THR A 21 11.91 3.87 13.11
CA THR A 21 12.90 2.97 13.72
C THR A 21 14.14 2.86 12.83
N ASN A 22 13.98 2.70 11.52
CA ASN A 22 15.08 2.65 10.57
C ASN A 22 15.85 3.98 10.53
N PHE A 23 15.12 5.10 10.55
CA PHE A 23 15.73 6.43 10.59
C PHE A 23 16.60 6.63 11.83
N LEU A 24 16.12 6.25 13.01
CA LEU A 24 16.85 6.35 14.27
C LEU A 24 18.06 5.38 14.33
N ALA A 25 17.97 4.25 13.63
CA ALA A 25 19.09 3.29 13.51
C ALA A 25 20.18 3.75 12.54
N GLY A 26 20.00 4.87 11.82
CA GLY A 26 20.97 5.38 10.86
C GLY A 26 20.88 4.76 9.47
N ASP A 27 19.82 3.97 9.19
CA ASP A 27 19.52 3.37 7.88
C ASP A 27 18.15 3.84 7.39
N PRO A 28 18.00 5.13 7.01
CA PRO A 28 16.70 5.74 6.74
C PRO A 28 16.09 5.23 5.43
N VAL A 29 14.79 4.93 5.46
CA VAL A 29 13.96 4.86 4.27
C VAL A 29 13.32 6.24 4.05
N TYR A 30 13.72 6.92 2.97
CA TYR A 30 13.16 8.23 2.64
C TYR A 30 11.77 8.08 2.06
N CYS A 31 10.78 8.71 2.69
CA CYS A 31 9.38 8.59 2.30
C CYS A 31 8.96 9.79 1.46
N ILE A 32 8.27 9.54 0.35
CA ILE A 32 7.69 10.56 -0.52
C ILE A 32 6.17 10.35 -0.52
N TYR A 33 5.43 11.31 0.01
CA TYR A 33 3.97 11.28 -0.04
C TYR A 33 3.49 12.24 -1.12
N VAL A 34 2.82 11.69 -2.13
CA VAL A 34 2.27 12.46 -3.26
C VAL A 34 0.76 12.58 -3.10
N ALA A 35 0.30 13.75 -2.68
CA ALA A 35 -1.13 14.08 -2.57
C ALA A 35 -1.65 14.55 -3.93
N ILE A 36 -2.64 13.86 -4.48
CA ILE A 36 -3.19 14.13 -5.81
C ILE A 36 -4.68 14.45 -5.69
N GLY A 37 -5.06 15.67 -6.05
CA GLY A 37 -6.47 16.09 -6.05
C GLY A 37 -7.14 16.02 -4.67
N GLN A 38 -6.40 16.07 -3.58
CA GLN A 38 -6.91 16.12 -2.22
C GLN A 38 -7.24 17.57 -1.81
N LYS A 39 -8.11 17.71 -0.80
CA LYS A 39 -8.34 19.05 -0.21
C LYS A 39 -7.08 19.53 0.52
N GLY A 40 -6.73 20.81 0.40
CA GLY A 40 -5.58 21.38 1.09
C GLY A 40 -5.61 21.18 2.61
N SER A 41 -6.80 21.24 3.23
CA SER A 41 -6.97 20.95 4.66
C SER A 41 -6.61 19.50 5.03
N THR A 42 -6.92 18.52 4.15
CA THR A 42 -6.55 17.13 4.36
C THR A 42 -5.03 16.96 4.32
N VAL A 43 -4.38 17.59 3.35
CA VAL A 43 -2.91 17.58 3.24
C VAL A 43 -2.26 18.23 4.46
N ALA A 44 -2.78 19.38 4.91
CA ALA A 44 -2.28 20.05 6.11
C ALA A 44 -2.42 19.18 7.38
N SER A 45 -3.57 18.53 7.55
CA SER A 45 -3.80 17.60 8.66
C SER A 45 -2.83 16.42 8.64
N LEU A 46 -2.57 15.84 7.45
CA LEU A 46 -1.62 14.76 7.26
C LEU A 46 -0.19 15.20 7.64
N VAL A 47 0.25 16.36 7.16
CA VAL A 47 1.58 16.92 7.51
C VAL A 47 1.70 17.13 9.02
N ASN A 48 0.66 17.61 9.69
CA ASN A 48 0.66 17.76 11.13
C ASN A 48 0.78 16.41 11.85
N THR A 49 0.02 15.40 11.41
CA THR A 49 0.12 14.04 11.96
C THR A 49 1.54 13.46 11.80
N LEU A 50 2.14 13.59 10.64
CA LEU A 50 3.52 13.13 10.40
C LEU A 50 4.53 13.88 11.28
N ARG A 51 4.31 15.18 11.50
CA ARG A 51 5.16 16.01 12.38
C ARG A 51 5.05 15.60 13.84
N GLU A 52 3.83 15.43 14.34
CA GLU A 52 3.57 14.99 15.72
C GLU A 52 4.16 13.60 16.02
N ARG A 53 4.22 12.74 15.00
CA ARG A 53 4.82 11.40 15.09
C ARG A 53 6.32 11.37 14.79
N GLY A 54 6.95 12.52 14.51
CA GLY A 54 8.39 12.62 14.22
C GLY A 54 8.78 11.96 12.89
N ALA A 55 7.85 11.88 11.93
CA ALA A 55 8.09 11.28 10.62
C ALA A 55 8.47 12.31 9.55
N MET A 56 8.37 13.60 9.82
CA MET A 56 8.72 14.66 8.86
C MET A 56 10.21 14.76 8.57
N ASP A 57 11.07 14.27 9.44
CA ASP A 57 12.53 14.36 9.29
C ASP A 57 13.04 13.51 8.10
N TYR A 58 12.29 12.49 7.71
CA TYR A 58 12.60 11.61 6.58
C TYR A 58 11.48 11.56 5.52
N THR A 59 10.51 12.49 5.57
CA THR A 59 9.36 12.50 4.65
C THR A 59 9.32 13.78 3.83
N ILE A 60 9.12 13.63 2.52
CA ILE A 60 8.90 14.70 1.56
C ILE A 60 7.44 14.64 1.10
N VAL A 61 6.75 15.78 1.14
CA VAL A 61 5.35 15.87 0.68
C VAL A 61 5.31 16.65 -0.64
N VAL A 62 4.78 16.01 -1.68
CA VAL A 62 4.48 16.61 -2.99
C VAL A 62 2.98 16.74 -3.11
N ALA A 63 2.46 17.93 -3.23
CA ALA A 63 1.02 18.16 -3.24
C ALA A 63 0.57 18.88 -4.52
N ALA A 64 -0.40 18.26 -5.21
CA ALA A 64 -1.24 18.90 -6.21
C ALA A 64 -2.69 18.77 -5.73
N THR A 65 -3.22 19.83 -5.13
CA THR A 65 -4.52 19.82 -4.47
C THR A 65 -5.69 19.83 -5.46
N ALA A 66 -6.90 19.64 -4.98
CA ALA A 66 -8.10 19.70 -5.81
C ALA A 66 -8.37 21.11 -6.42
N ALA A 67 -7.72 22.14 -5.88
CA ALA A 67 -7.80 23.51 -6.39
C ALA A 67 -6.78 23.79 -7.51
N ASP A 68 -5.78 22.90 -7.67
CA ASP A 68 -4.74 23.07 -8.68
C ASP A 68 -5.23 22.59 -10.05
N PRO A 69 -4.70 23.15 -11.17
CA PRO A 69 -5.03 22.71 -12.51
C PRO A 69 -4.78 21.20 -12.72
N ALA A 70 -5.60 20.56 -13.56
CA ALA A 70 -5.48 19.14 -13.88
C ALA A 70 -4.07 18.75 -14.37
N ALA A 71 -3.39 19.63 -15.08
CA ALA A 71 -2.01 19.40 -15.51
C ALA A 71 -1.05 19.20 -14.33
N LEU A 72 -1.18 19.95 -13.24
CA LEU A 72 -0.35 19.76 -12.04
C LEU A 72 -0.67 18.46 -11.33
N GLN A 73 -1.96 18.10 -11.23
CA GLN A 73 -2.38 16.82 -10.65
C GLN A 73 -1.86 15.63 -11.48
N TYR A 74 -1.78 15.80 -12.80
CA TYR A 74 -1.18 14.80 -13.70
C TYR A 74 0.33 14.66 -13.49
N PHE A 75 1.08 15.77 -13.33
CA PHE A 75 2.54 15.73 -13.22
C PHE A 75 3.06 15.38 -11.83
N ALA A 76 2.31 15.67 -10.75
CA ALA A 76 2.77 15.48 -9.38
C ALA A 76 3.31 14.07 -9.07
N PRO A 77 2.67 12.96 -9.51
CA PRO A 77 3.21 11.61 -9.31
C PRO A 77 4.58 11.40 -9.96
N PHE A 78 4.80 11.96 -11.14
CA PHE A 78 6.09 11.86 -11.83
C PHE A 78 7.19 12.66 -11.11
N ALA A 79 6.84 13.81 -10.53
CA ALA A 79 7.76 14.58 -9.70
C ALA A 79 8.14 13.79 -8.43
N GLY A 80 7.16 13.17 -7.76
CA GLY A 80 7.40 12.30 -6.63
C GLY A 80 8.28 11.09 -6.97
N ALA A 81 8.02 10.45 -8.13
CA ALA A 81 8.84 9.35 -8.63
C ALA A 81 10.29 9.80 -8.88
N ALA A 82 10.51 10.96 -9.49
CA ALA A 82 11.86 11.47 -9.76
C ALA A 82 12.65 11.75 -8.47
N ILE A 83 11.98 12.22 -7.41
CA ILE A 83 12.58 12.38 -6.09
C ILE A 83 12.97 11.02 -5.50
N GLY A 84 12.08 10.03 -5.60
CA GLY A 84 12.35 8.66 -5.14
C GLY A 84 13.50 8.00 -5.89
N GLU A 85 13.57 8.18 -7.21
CA GLU A 85 14.67 7.69 -8.04
C GLU A 85 16.03 8.29 -7.65
N TYR A 86 16.06 9.56 -7.28
CA TYR A 86 17.30 10.17 -6.80
C TYR A 86 17.85 9.44 -5.57
N PHE A 87 17.02 9.07 -4.62
CA PHE A 87 17.45 8.27 -3.47
C PHE A 87 17.89 6.87 -3.91
N ARG A 88 17.05 6.17 -4.69
CA ARG A 88 17.35 4.84 -5.22
C ARG A 88 18.71 4.82 -5.95
N ASP A 89 18.91 5.74 -6.88
CA ASP A 89 20.09 5.77 -7.75
C ASP A 89 21.36 6.22 -7.01
N THR A 90 21.22 6.83 -5.83
CA THR A 90 22.32 7.16 -4.93
C THR A 90 22.55 6.13 -3.82
N GLY A 91 21.98 4.92 -3.96
CA GLY A 91 22.21 3.78 -3.07
C GLY A 91 21.46 3.85 -1.75
N ARG A 92 20.34 4.58 -1.72
CA ARG A 92 19.46 4.72 -0.54
C ARG A 92 18.10 4.09 -0.79
N ASP A 93 17.42 3.72 0.28
CA ASP A 93 16.08 3.18 0.18
C ASP A 93 15.04 4.30 0.24
N ALA A 94 14.02 4.19 -0.62
CA ALA A 94 12.92 5.14 -0.68
C ALA A 94 11.57 4.44 -0.81
N LEU A 95 10.54 5.09 -0.25
CA LEU A 95 9.15 4.70 -0.34
C LEU A 95 8.35 5.85 -0.94
N VAL A 96 7.61 5.62 -2.02
CA VAL A 96 6.70 6.61 -2.59
C VAL A 96 5.26 6.14 -2.44
N VAL A 97 4.41 7.01 -1.91
CA VAL A 97 2.95 6.81 -1.80
C VAL A 97 2.27 7.74 -2.79
N TYR A 98 1.41 7.20 -3.65
CA TYR A 98 0.58 7.98 -4.57
C TYR A 98 -0.87 7.98 -4.08
N ASP A 99 -1.33 9.07 -3.52
CA ASP A 99 -2.68 9.20 -2.94
C ASP A 99 -3.51 10.28 -3.63
N ASP A 100 -4.31 9.94 -4.67
CA ASP A 100 -4.49 8.63 -5.28
C ASP A 100 -4.33 8.69 -6.82
N LEU A 101 -3.99 7.56 -7.42
CA LEU A 101 -3.84 7.46 -8.87
C LEU A 101 -5.17 7.48 -9.63
N SER A 102 -6.30 7.20 -8.97
CA SER A 102 -7.63 7.35 -9.59
C SER A 102 -7.88 8.81 -9.96
N LYS A 103 -7.47 9.76 -9.10
CA LYS A 103 -7.56 11.20 -9.40
C LYS A 103 -6.56 11.64 -10.45
N GLN A 104 -5.35 11.06 -10.47
CA GLN A 104 -4.43 11.30 -11.57
C GLN A 104 -5.04 10.87 -12.92
N ALA A 105 -5.69 9.72 -12.97
CA ALA A 105 -6.36 9.22 -14.17
C ALA A 105 -7.47 10.18 -14.63
N VAL A 106 -8.27 10.70 -13.69
CA VAL A 106 -9.31 11.70 -13.99
C VAL A 106 -8.70 12.99 -14.53
N ALA A 107 -7.65 13.50 -13.91
CA ALA A 107 -6.93 14.69 -14.37
C ALA A 107 -6.35 14.48 -15.80
N TYR A 108 -5.77 13.32 -16.06
CA TYR A 108 -5.26 12.97 -17.40
C TYR A 108 -6.37 12.86 -18.44
N ARG A 109 -7.52 12.30 -18.06
CA ARG A 109 -8.72 12.28 -18.92
C ARG A 109 -9.18 13.69 -19.29
N GLU A 110 -9.25 14.59 -18.29
CA GLU A 110 -9.62 15.98 -18.50
C GLU A 110 -8.68 16.69 -19.49
N VAL A 111 -7.37 16.60 -19.26
CA VAL A 111 -6.36 17.17 -20.16
C VAL A 111 -6.49 16.60 -21.57
N SER A 112 -6.69 15.29 -21.70
CA SER A 112 -6.83 14.61 -22.99
C SER A 112 -8.08 15.03 -23.76
N LEU A 113 -9.20 15.24 -23.06
CA LEU A 113 -10.44 15.73 -23.67
C LEU A 113 -10.32 17.18 -24.13
N ILE A 114 -9.66 18.04 -23.36
CA ILE A 114 -9.37 19.44 -23.77
C ILE A 114 -8.51 19.44 -25.04
N LEU A 115 -7.53 18.55 -25.10
CA LEU A 115 -6.66 18.38 -26.28
C LEU A 115 -7.33 17.65 -27.45
N ARG A 116 -8.64 17.31 -27.32
CA ARG A 116 -9.43 16.57 -28.32
C ARG A 116 -8.80 15.24 -28.76
N ARG A 117 -8.10 14.57 -27.84
CA ARG A 117 -7.58 13.23 -28.11
C ARG A 117 -8.74 12.21 -28.16
N PRO A 118 -8.66 11.20 -29.04
CA PRO A 118 -9.71 10.17 -29.09
C PRO A 118 -9.84 9.46 -27.76
N SER A 119 -11.07 9.30 -27.27
CA SER A 119 -11.39 8.63 -26.03
C SER A 119 -11.88 7.20 -26.28
N GLY A 120 -11.52 6.30 -25.35
CA GLY A 120 -11.95 4.92 -25.29
C GLY A 120 -12.94 4.66 -24.17
N ARG A 121 -12.78 3.50 -23.50
CA ARG A 121 -13.63 3.09 -22.38
C ARG A 121 -13.65 4.14 -21.28
N GLU A 122 -14.83 4.47 -20.74
CA GLU A 122 -15.06 5.45 -19.68
C GLU A 122 -14.49 6.85 -20.01
N ALA A 123 -14.42 7.18 -21.29
CA ALA A 123 -13.83 8.40 -21.82
C ALA A 123 -12.33 8.61 -21.50
N TYR A 124 -11.63 7.58 -21.06
CA TYR A 124 -10.17 7.63 -20.90
C TYR A 124 -9.47 7.58 -22.26
N PRO A 125 -8.33 8.25 -22.45
CA PRO A 125 -7.53 8.13 -23.64
C PRO A 125 -6.93 6.72 -23.78
N GLY A 126 -6.62 6.28 -25.00
CA GLY A 126 -6.12 4.93 -25.27
C GLY A 126 -4.81 4.57 -24.57
N ASP A 127 -4.02 5.56 -24.17
CA ASP A 127 -2.75 5.40 -23.47
C ASP A 127 -2.85 5.49 -21.92
N ILE A 128 -4.05 5.36 -21.35
CA ILE A 128 -4.25 5.43 -19.89
C ILE A 128 -3.48 4.32 -19.15
N PHE A 129 -3.37 3.13 -19.73
CA PHE A 129 -2.55 2.07 -19.17
C PHE A 129 -1.07 2.49 -19.11
N TYR A 130 -0.57 3.09 -20.17
CA TYR A 130 0.80 3.59 -20.24
C TYR A 130 1.08 4.72 -19.25
N LEU A 131 0.08 5.54 -18.91
CA LEU A 131 0.21 6.54 -17.85
C LEU A 131 0.70 5.92 -16.53
N HIS A 132 0.05 4.85 -16.08
CA HIS A 132 0.36 4.21 -14.79
C HIS A 132 1.55 3.24 -14.90
N SER A 133 1.69 2.50 -16.01
CA SER A 133 2.80 1.56 -16.16
C SER A 133 4.15 2.27 -16.16
N ARG A 134 4.33 3.34 -16.95
CA ARG A 134 5.57 4.12 -16.96
C ARG A 134 5.89 4.84 -15.65
N LEU A 135 4.89 5.05 -14.78
CA LEU A 135 5.08 5.59 -13.44
C LEU A 135 5.53 4.49 -12.46
N LEU A 136 4.80 3.37 -12.43
CA LEU A 136 4.96 2.34 -11.43
C LEU A 136 6.16 1.41 -11.69
N GLU A 137 6.51 1.17 -12.96
CA GLU A 137 7.69 0.39 -13.33
C GLU A 137 9.03 1.07 -13.00
N ARG A 138 8.99 2.34 -12.58
CA ARG A 138 10.15 3.06 -12.05
C ARG A 138 10.51 2.63 -10.62
N ALA A 139 9.59 2.00 -9.91
CA ALA A 139 9.84 1.39 -8.62
C ALA A 139 10.67 0.12 -8.81
N ALA A 140 11.92 0.14 -8.34
CA ALA A 140 12.87 -0.94 -8.57
C ALA A 140 13.93 -0.97 -7.48
N LYS A 141 14.64 -2.09 -7.38
CA LYS A 141 15.86 -2.21 -6.59
C LYS A 141 17.07 -2.29 -7.52
N ILE A 142 18.06 -1.45 -7.25
CA ILE A 142 19.33 -1.47 -7.99
C ILE A 142 20.16 -2.68 -7.53
N ILE A 143 20.84 -3.31 -8.47
CA ILE A 143 21.73 -4.44 -8.21
C ILE A 143 22.81 -4.06 -7.19
N ASN A 144 23.24 -5.02 -6.36
CA ASN A 144 24.24 -4.78 -5.32
C ASN A 144 25.70 -4.72 -5.86
N GLN A 145 25.90 -4.96 -7.16
CA GLN A 145 27.22 -4.91 -7.80
C GLN A 145 27.44 -3.52 -8.41
N GLN A 146 28.38 -2.76 -7.87
CA GLN A 146 28.63 -1.37 -8.26
C GLN A 146 28.99 -1.24 -9.75
N GLU A 147 29.85 -2.12 -10.27
CA GLU A 147 30.28 -2.11 -11.66
C GLU A 147 29.12 -2.25 -12.65
N VAL A 148 28.09 -3.06 -12.29
CA VAL A 148 26.89 -3.24 -13.08
C VAL A 148 25.93 -2.06 -12.94
N ALA A 149 25.80 -1.51 -11.74
CA ALA A 149 24.95 -0.35 -11.46
C ALA A 149 25.41 0.90 -12.25
N GLU A 150 26.71 1.09 -12.42
CA GLU A 150 27.28 2.20 -13.21
C GLU A 150 27.00 2.10 -14.72
N GLN A 151 26.59 0.93 -15.20
CA GLN A 151 26.26 0.70 -16.62
C GLN A 151 24.79 0.94 -16.95
N MET A 152 23.97 1.50 -16.04
CA MET A 152 22.58 1.84 -16.29
C MET A 152 22.46 2.82 -17.46
N ASN A 153 21.59 2.48 -18.45
CA ASN A 153 21.49 3.22 -19.72
C ASN A 153 20.69 4.53 -19.59
N ASP A 154 19.76 4.61 -18.67
CA ASP A 154 18.77 5.71 -18.57
C ASP A 154 19.08 6.71 -17.45
N LEU A 155 20.34 6.86 -17.08
CA LEU A 155 20.74 7.79 -16.05
C LEU A 155 20.66 9.25 -16.50
N PRO A 156 19.98 10.11 -15.71
CA PRO A 156 20.05 11.55 -15.91
C PRO A 156 21.51 12.03 -15.93
N PRO A 157 21.86 13.01 -16.76
CA PRO A 157 23.25 13.52 -16.84
C PRO A 157 23.83 13.95 -15.49
N SER A 158 22.97 14.43 -14.57
CA SER A 158 23.34 14.85 -13.21
C SER A 158 23.76 13.70 -12.28
N LEU A 159 23.39 12.45 -12.62
CA LEU A 159 23.68 11.25 -11.84
C LEU A 159 24.83 10.41 -12.45
N LYS A 160 25.31 10.74 -13.65
CA LYS A 160 26.45 10.06 -14.23
C LYS A 160 27.67 10.11 -13.30
N GLY A 161 28.22 8.95 -12.98
CA GLY A 161 29.33 8.79 -12.03
C GLY A 161 28.96 8.95 -10.55
N LYS A 162 27.67 9.12 -10.22
CA LYS A 162 27.19 9.23 -8.84
C LYS A 162 26.29 8.07 -8.42
N VAL A 163 26.01 7.14 -9.33
CA VAL A 163 25.18 5.98 -9.05
C VAL A 163 25.86 5.08 -8.05
N LYS A 164 25.09 4.62 -7.07
CA LYS A 164 25.51 3.64 -6.08
C LYS A 164 24.62 2.41 -6.14
N ALA A 165 25.23 1.26 -5.99
CA ALA A 165 24.54 -0.03 -5.94
C ALA A 165 23.64 -0.16 -4.70
N GLY A 166 22.64 -1.04 -4.78
CA GLY A 166 21.86 -1.51 -3.64
C GLY A 166 20.69 -0.64 -3.23
N GLY A 167 20.51 0.56 -3.78
CA GLY A 167 19.36 1.41 -3.47
C GLY A 167 18.04 0.84 -3.98
N SER A 168 16.93 1.19 -3.34
CA SER A 168 15.59 0.73 -3.72
C SER A 168 14.56 1.85 -3.72
N LEU A 169 13.52 1.67 -4.56
CA LEU A 169 12.31 2.48 -4.57
C LEU A 169 11.10 1.58 -4.53
N THR A 170 10.35 1.64 -3.45
CA THR A 170 9.06 0.93 -3.29
C THR A 170 7.91 1.90 -3.55
N ALA A 171 6.93 1.51 -4.35
CA ALA A 171 5.74 2.32 -4.63
C ALA A 171 4.50 1.70 -3.98
N LEU A 172 3.71 2.54 -3.30
CA LEU A 172 2.40 2.23 -2.76
C LEU A 172 1.33 3.10 -3.46
N PRO A 173 0.79 2.65 -4.61
CA PRO A 173 -0.29 3.36 -5.26
C PRO A 173 -1.62 3.11 -4.54
N ILE A 174 -2.34 4.19 -4.25
CA ILE A 174 -3.70 4.13 -3.73
C ILE A 174 -4.66 4.27 -4.91
N ILE A 175 -5.64 3.36 -4.96
CA ILE A 175 -6.72 3.35 -5.95
C ILE A 175 -8.06 3.38 -5.23
N GLU A 176 -8.94 4.27 -5.65
CA GLU A 176 -10.31 4.35 -5.18
C GLU A 176 -11.23 3.50 -6.05
N THR A 177 -12.03 2.65 -5.41
CA THR A 177 -13.13 1.91 -6.05
C THR A 177 -14.47 2.57 -5.75
N GLN A 178 -15.51 2.16 -6.46
CA GLN A 178 -16.90 2.50 -6.18
C GLN A 178 -17.69 1.21 -5.92
N ALA A 179 -18.35 1.13 -4.79
CA ALA A 179 -19.11 -0.06 -4.36
C ALA A 179 -18.29 -1.37 -4.40
N GLY A 180 -17.02 -1.30 -4.06
CA GLY A 180 -16.12 -2.46 -4.04
C GLY A 180 -15.75 -3.04 -5.42
N ASP A 181 -16.09 -2.36 -6.53
CA ASP A 181 -15.84 -2.87 -7.88
C ASP A 181 -14.35 -2.80 -8.25
N VAL A 182 -13.66 -3.92 -8.07
CA VAL A 182 -12.26 -4.10 -8.48
C VAL A 182 -12.12 -4.40 -9.98
N SER A 183 -13.22 -4.70 -10.67
CA SER A 183 -13.25 -4.99 -12.11
C SER A 183 -13.31 -3.74 -12.98
N ALA A 184 -13.48 -2.56 -12.37
CA ALA A 184 -13.45 -1.28 -13.06
C ALA A 184 -12.12 -1.05 -13.79
N TYR A 185 -12.11 -0.14 -14.77
CA TYR A 185 -11.01 0.00 -15.71
C TYR A 185 -9.68 0.38 -15.04
N ILE A 186 -9.67 1.40 -14.18
CA ILE A 186 -8.44 1.86 -13.53
C ILE A 186 -7.91 0.84 -12.50
N PRO A 187 -8.73 0.30 -11.56
CA PRO A 187 -8.29 -0.75 -10.65
C PRO A 187 -7.65 -1.94 -11.36
N THR A 188 -8.30 -2.47 -12.40
CA THR A 188 -7.80 -3.62 -13.17
C THR A 188 -6.44 -3.36 -13.81
N ASN A 189 -6.25 -2.16 -14.40
CA ASN A 189 -4.98 -1.77 -14.99
C ASN A 189 -3.86 -1.72 -13.94
N VAL A 190 -4.11 -1.10 -12.79
CA VAL A 190 -3.08 -0.96 -11.75
C VAL A 190 -2.75 -2.29 -11.09
N ILE A 191 -3.74 -3.15 -10.84
CA ILE A 191 -3.51 -4.52 -10.33
C ILE A 191 -2.60 -5.31 -11.29
N SER A 192 -2.78 -5.16 -12.60
CA SER A 192 -1.95 -5.88 -13.58
C SER A 192 -0.50 -5.39 -13.64
N ILE A 193 -0.26 -4.11 -13.35
CA ILE A 193 1.07 -3.50 -13.35
C ILE A 193 1.82 -3.83 -12.05
N THR A 194 1.15 -3.81 -10.90
CA THR A 194 1.76 -3.97 -9.58
C THR A 194 1.97 -5.43 -9.20
N ASP A 195 2.80 -5.66 -8.16
CA ASP A 195 3.10 -7.00 -7.62
C ASP A 195 2.00 -7.55 -6.69
N GLY A 196 0.80 -7.06 -6.81
CA GLY A 196 -0.36 -7.47 -6.03
C GLY A 196 -1.18 -6.31 -5.53
N GLN A 197 -2.19 -6.60 -4.72
CA GLN A 197 -3.09 -5.61 -4.14
C GLN A 197 -3.44 -5.95 -2.69
N ILE A 198 -3.57 -4.90 -1.88
CA ILE A 198 -4.22 -4.94 -0.57
C ILE A 198 -5.61 -4.35 -0.78
N PHE A 199 -6.65 -5.17 -0.59
CA PHE A 199 -8.05 -4.76 -0.76
C PHE A 199 -8.69 -4.43 0.58
N LEU A 200 -9.23 -3.21 0.70
CA LEU A 200 -9.99 -2.77 1.88
C LEU A 200 -11.47 -2.78 1.58
N GLU A 201 -12.21 -3.43 2.45
CA GLU A 201 -13.64 -3.68 2.31
C GLU A 201 -14.44 -2.79 3.25
N THR A 202 -15.50 -2.15 2.72
CA THR A 202 -16.35 -1.23 3.47
C THR A 202 -17.09 -1.93 4.59
N ASP A 203 -17.57 -3.16 4.36
CA ASP A 203 -18.30 -3.92 5.37
C ASP A 203 -17.43 -4.28 6.58
N LEU A 204 -16.19 -4.70 6.35
CA LEU A 204 -15.23 -4.94 7.43
C LEU A 204 -14.92 -3.65 8.21
N PHE A 205 -14.78 -2.53 7.51
CA PHE A 205 -14.54 -1.24 8.15
C PHE A 205 -15.70 -0.82 9.06
N ASN A 206 -16.94 -1.00 8.59
CA ASN A 206 -18.15 -0.68 9.35
C ASN A 206 -18.38 -1.63 10.55
N GLN A 207 -17.94 -2.88 10.44
CA GLN A 207 -17.96 -3.86 11.54
C GLN A 207 -16.87 -3.59 12.59
N GLY A 208 -15.98 -2.62 12.35
CA GLY A 208 -14.92 -2.24 13.29
C GLY A 208 -13.62 -3.02 13.12
N PHE A 209 -13.50 -3.86 12.08
CA PHE A 209 -12.22 -4.48 11.73
C PHE A 209 -11.33 -3.46 11.02
N ARG A 210 -10.31 -2.96 11.73
CA ARG A 210 -9.41 -1.92 11.24
C ARG A 210 -7.95 -2.31 11.51
N PRO A 211 -7.10 -2.40 10.47
CA PRO A 211 -7.38 -2.14 9.05
C PRO A 211 -8.36 -3.14 8.42
N ALA A 212 -9.23 -2.62 7.54
CA ALA A 212 -10.34 -3.38 6.94
C ALA A 212 -9.89 -4.25 5.76
N ILE A 213 -8.81 -4.99 5.92
CA ILE A 213 -8.17 -5.77 4.85
C ILE A 213 -8.94 -7.06 4.63
N ASN A 214 -9.43 -7.25 3.41
CA ASN A 214 -9.98 -8.54 2.97
C ASN A 214 -8.82 -9.44 2.52
N VAL A 215 -8.46 -10.40 3.36
CA VAL A 215 -7.33 -11.32 3.14
C VAL A 215 -7.60 -12.27 1.95
N GLY A 216 -8.87 -12.58 1.66
CA GLY A 216 -9.26 -13.47 0.57
C GLY A 216 -8.94 -12.90 -0.82
N ILE A 217 -9.27 -11.62 -1.02
CA ILE A 217 -9.10 -10.91 -2.31
C ILE A 217 -7.71 -10.29 -2.43
N SER A 218 -7.05 -10.01 -1.31
CA SER A 218 -5.70 -9.45 -1.31
C SER A 218 -4.67 -10.49 -1.76
N VAL A 219 -3.79 -10.07 -2.68
CA VAL A 219 -2.77 -10.94 -3.28
C VAL A 219 -1.42 -10.24 -3.26
N SER A 220 -0.35 -10.97 -2.96
CA SER A 220 1.03 -10.52 -3.14
C SER A 220 1.77 -11.50 -4.04
N ARG A 221 2.34 -11.03 -5.16
CA ARG A 221 3.20 -11.83 -6.04
C ARG A 221 4.59 -12.06 -5.43
N VAL A 222 5.06 -11.13 -4.61
CA VAL A 222 6.32 -11.26 -3.87
C VAL A 222 6.17 -12.26 -2.72
N GLY A 223 5.02 -12.24 -2.05
CA GLY A 223 4.64 -13.18 -1.00
C GLY A 223 5.64 -13.22 0.15
N GLY A 224 5.91 -14.42 0.65
CA GLY A 224 6.81 -14.64 1.77
C GLY A 224 8.29 -14.27 1.52
N ASN A 225 8.68 -13.93 0.31
CA ASN A 225 10.05 -13.49 0.03
C ASN A 225 10.38 -12.10 0.61
N ALA A 226 9.36 -11.28 0.83
CA ALA A 226 9.49 -9.97 1.48
C ALA A 226 9.47 -10.05 3.02
N GLN A 227 9.11 -11.20 3.59
CA GLN A 227 8.97 -11.39 5.03
C GLN A 227 10.28 -11.82 5.68
N VAL A 228 10.51 -11.39 6.92
CA VAL A 228 11.56 -11.96 7.76
C VAL A 228 11.29 -13.46 7.99
N LYS A 229 12.35 -14.26 8.16
CA LYS A 229 12.25 -15.73 8.22
C LYS A 229 11.26 -16.22 9.30
N ALA A 230 11.23 -15.55 10.45
CA ALA A 230 10.32 -15.89 11.55
C ALA A 230 8.85 -15.66 11.14
N MET A 231 8.52 -14.50 10.59
CA MET A 231 7.17 -14.18 10.11
C MET A 231 6.73 -15.17 9.03
N LYS A 232 7.58 -15.45 8.05
CA LYS A 232 7.28 -16.42 6.99
C LYS A 232 6.92 -17.82 7.55
N LYS A 233 7.57 -18.24 8.64
CA LYS A 233 7.33 -19.54 9.26
C LYS A 233 5.99 -19.60 10.01
N ILE A 234 5.59 -18.52 10.68
CA ILE A 234 4.40 -18.53 11.54
C ILE A 234 3.13 -18.03 10.84
N ALA A 235 3.25 -17.09 9.91
CA ALA A 235 2.09 -16.50 9.23
C ALA A 235 1.55 -17.37 8.07
N GLY A 236 2.24 -18.44 7.69
CA GLY A 236 1.91 -19.25 6.52
C GLY A 236 0.50 -19.86 6.55
N THR A 237 0.00 -20.25 7.72
CA THR A 237 -1.33 -20.83 7.89
C THR A 237 -2.43 -19.80 8.12
N LEU A 238 -2.10 -18.59 8.53
CA LEU A 238 -3.08 -17.57 8.95
C LEU A 238 -4.14 -17.28 7.87
N LYS A 239 -3.72 -17.20 6.60
CA LYS A 239 -4.65 -16.96 5.49
C LYS A 239 -5.64 -18.10 5.32
N ILE A 240 -5.17 -19.34 5.45
CA ILE A 240 -6.00 -20.57 5.33
C ILE A 240 -6.95 -20.66 6.51
N ASP A 241 -6.44 -20.44 7.73
CA ASP A 241 -7.23 -20.45 8.97
C ASP A 241 -8.38 -19.41 8.89
N GLN A 242 -8.09 -18.21 8.41
CA GLN A 242 -9.10 -17.16 8.24
C GLN A 242 -10.12 -17.47 7.13
N ALA A 243 -9.71 -18.07 6.04
CA ALA A 243 -10.63 -18.51 4.98
C ALA A 243 -11.61 -19.57 5.49
N GLN A 244 -11.10 -20.60 6.20
CA GLN A 244 -11.92 -21.64 6.82
C GLN A 244 -12.89 -21.07 7.87
N PHE A 245 -12.40 -20.15 8.70
CA PHE A 245 -13.25 -19.47 9.69
C PHE A 245 -14.43 -18.77 9.05
N ARG A 246 -14.20 -17.96 8.00
CA ARG A 246 -15.27 -17.22 7.32
C ARG A 246 -16.30 -18.12 6.67
N GLU A 247 -15.87 -19.22 6.09
CA GLU A 247 -16.77 -20.24 5.52
C GLU A 247 -17.65 -20.86 6.61
N LEU A 248 -17.05 -21.31 7.72
CA LEU A 248 -17.76 -21.90 8.85
C LEU A 248 -18.67 -20.88 9.57
N GLU A 249 -18.22 -19.64 9.75
CA GLU A 249 -19.06 -18.59 10.36
C GLU A 249 -20.31 -18.28 9.52
N SER A 250 -20.17 -18.26 8.20
CA SER A 250 -21.33 -18.08 7.32
C SER A 250 -22.35 -19.21 7.48
N PHE A 251 -21.87 -20.45 7.61
CA PHE A 251 -22.71 -21.64 7.81
C PHE A 251 -23.47 -21.60 9.14
N THR A 252 -22.81 -21.16 10.22
CA THR A 252 -23.45 -21.07 11.55
C THR A 252 -24.52 -19.98 11.65
N LYS A 253 -24.43 -18.92 10.86
CA LYS A 253 -25.47 -17.88 10.79
C LYS A 253 -26.80 -18.40 10.25
N PHE A 254 -26.80 -19.53 9.54
CA PHE A 254 -28.02 -20.17 9.02
C PHE A 254 -28.58 -21.27 9.95
N GLY A 255 -28.13 -21.38 11.20
CA GLY A 255 -28.77 -22.19 12.24
C GLY A 255 -28.37 -23.67 12.25
N GLY A 256 -27.20 -24.03 11.75
CA GLY A 256 -26.67 -25.38 11.87
C GLY A 256 -26.16 -25.72 13.28
N ASP A 257 -26.42 -26.92 13.76
CA ASP A 257 -25.75 -27.47 14.95
C ASP A 257 -24.25 -27.58 14.69
N VAL A 258 -23.46 -26.99 15.58
CA VAL A 258 -22.00 -26.91 15.45
C VAL A 258 -21.37 -27.98 16.32
N ASP A 259 -20.64 -28.91 15.72
CA ASP A 259 -19.84 -29.88 16.48
C ASP A 259 -18.67 -29.17 17.23
N PRO A 260 -18.13 -29.82 18.29
CA PRO A 260 -17.09 -29.19 19.14
C PRO A 260 -15.82 -28.77 18.35
N VAL A 261 -15.43 -29.49 17.29
CA VAL A 261 -14.23 -29.19 16.49
C VAL A 261 -14.46 -27.93 15.67
N THR A 262 -15.63 -27.84 15.03
CA THR A 262 -16.05 -26.64 14.29
C THR A 262 -16.16 -25.43 15.21
N ALA A 263 -16.71 -25.60 16.42
CA ALA A 263 -16.78 -24.52 17.42
C ALA A 263 -15.39 -24.01 17.82
N MET A 264 -14.40 -24.89 18.02
CA MET A 264 -13.02 -24.50 18.30
C MET A 264 -12.38 -23.76 17.13
N THR A 265 -12.64 -24.16 15.90
CA THR A 265 -12.12 -23.49 14.70
C THR A 265 -12.71 -22.08 14.56
N ILE A 266 -13.98 -21.91 14.85
CA ILE A 266 -14.65 -20.61 14.85
C ILE A 266 -14.10 -19.71 15.97
N ASP A 267 -13.91 -20.23 17.18
CA ASP A 267 -13.32 -19.48 18.31
C ASP A 267 -11.91 -19.02 17.97
N LYS A 268 -11.06 -19.89 17.45
CA LYS A 268 -9.71 -19.55 16.98
C LYS A 268 -9.75 -18.46 15.90
N GLY A 269 -10.63 -18.57 14.92
CA GLY A 269 -10.76 -17.59 13.84
C GLY A 269 -11.18 -16.21 14.35
N ARG A 270 -12.15 -16.13 15.24
CA ARG A 270 -12.59 -14.88 15.89
C ARG A 270 -11.45 -14.21 16.67
N LYS A 271 -10.69 -14.99 17.43
CA LYS A 271 -9.54 -14.50 18.18
C LYS A 271 -8.45 -13.99 17.24
N ASN A 272 -8.17 -14.71 16.16
CA ASN A 272 -7.24 -14.26 15.14
C ASN A 272 -7.68 -12.93 14.49
N GLU A 273 -8.97 -12.74 14.21
CA GLU A 273 -9.45 -11.44 13.72
C GLU A 273 -9.24 -10.32 14.75
N ARG A 274 -9.45 -10.59 16.03
CA ARG A 274 -9.29 -9.59 17.09
C ARG A 274 -7.85 -9.15 17.30
N ILE A 275 -6.89 -10.06 17.24
CA ILE A 275 -5.47 -9.71 17.41
C ILE A 275 -4.90 -8.98 16.18
N LEU A 276 -5.57 -9.03 15.02
CA LEU A 276 -5.18 -8.29 13.82
C LEU A 276 -5.73 -6.84 13.78
N ILE A 277 -6.59 -6.46 14.72
CA ILE A 277 -7.08 -5.08 14.81
C ILE A 277 -5.97 -4.20 15.39
N GLN A 278 -5.65 -3.12 14.66
CA GLN A 278 -4.63 -2.15 15.06
C GLN A 278 -5.22 -0.74 15.14
N PRO A 279 -4.87 0.04 16.18
CA PRO A 279 -5.26 1.44 16.22
C PRO A 279 -4.50 2.24 15.15
N GLN A 280 -5.14 3.29 14.65
CA GLN A 280 -4.56 4.20 13.67
C GLN A 280 -3.34 4.93 14.24
N TYR A 281 -2.30 5.11 13.42
CA TYR A 281 -1.04 5.79 13.77
C TYR A 281 -0.26 5.13 14.92
N SER A 282 -0.44 3.82 15.06
CA SER A 282 0.26 3.02 16.06
C SER A 282 0.74 1.69 15.44
N PRO A 283 1.70 1.74 14.51
CA PRO A 283 2.24 0.54 13.90
C PRO A 283 2.93 -0.34 14.96
N VAL A 284 2.72 -1.64 14.85
CA VAL A 284 3.32 -2.63 15.76
C VAL A 284 4.70 -3.02 15.22
N PRO A 285 5.75 -3.07 16.08
CA PRO A 285 7.05 -3.60 15.68
C PRO A 285 6.96 -5.06 15.23
N VAL A 286 7.78 -5.43 14.23
CA VAL A 286 7.70 -6.77 13.61
C VAL A 286 7.92 -7.91 14.62
N GLU A 287 8.75 -7.71 15.63
CA GLU A 287 9.02 -8.68 16.70
C GLU A 287 7.79 -8.95 17.57
N GLU A 288 7.06 -7.89 17.92
CA GLU A 288 5.81 -8.00 18.67
C GLU A 288 4.70 -8.62 17.81
N GLU A 289 4.61 -8.21 16.54
CA GLU A 289 3.65 -8.76 15.59
C GLU A 289 3.85 -10.28 15.39
N ILE A 290 5.10 -10.73 15.30
CA ILE A 290 5.46 -12.16 15.25
C ILE A 290 4.92 -12.90 16.49
N ALA A 291 5.12 -12.36 17.68
CA ALA A 291 4.66 -12.98 18.91
C ALA A 291 3.13 -13.06 18.96
N ILE A 292 2.44 -11.98 18.60
CA ILE A 292 0.97 -11.90 18.54
C ILE A 292 0.40 -12.94 17.56
N ILE A 293 0.92 -12.97 16.34
CA ILE A 293 0.47 -13.92 15.31
C ILE A 293 0.75 -15.35 15.72
N TYR A 294 1.89 -15.62 16.35
CA TYR A 294 2.22 -16.94 16.88
C TYR A 294 1.19 -17.42 17.91
N CYS A 295 0.81 -16.57 18.86
CA CYS A 295 -0.23 -16.89 19.83
C CYS A 295 -1.56 -17.27 19.18
N GLY A 296 -1.97 -16.53 18.16
CA GLY A 296 -3.20 -16.81 17.41
C GLY A 296 -3.13 -18.11 16.61
N THR A 297 -2.09 -18.28 15.80
CA THR A 297 -1.96 -19.44 14.91
C THR A 297 -1.78 -20.75 15.67
N GLN A 298 -1.10 -20.74 16.81
CA GLN A 298 -0.91 -21.92 17.67
C GLN A 298 -2.11 -22.18 18.62
N GLY A 299 -3.17 -21.37 18.56
CA GLY A 299 -4.34 -21.56 19.43
C GLY A 299 -4.08 -21.29 20.93
N LEU A 300 -3.01 -20.57 21.27
CA LEU A 300 -2.66 -20.29 22.68
C LEU A 300 -3.68 -19.37 23.35
N LEU A 301 -4.54 -18.72 22.60
CA LEU A 301 -5.59 -17.83 23.08
C LEU A 301 -6.88 -18.58 23.47
N HIS A 302 -6.92 -19.92 23.43
CA HIS A 302 -8.12 -20.72 23.68
C HIS A 302 -8.83 -20.38 25.00
N ASN A 303 -8.07 -20.13 26.07
CA ASN A 303 -8.62 -19.79 27.39
C ASN A 303 -8.81 -18.27 27.63
N VAL A 304 -8.56 -17.44 26.62
CA VAL A 304 -8.79 -15.99 26.72
C VAL A 304 -10.25 -15.73 26.33
N PRO A 305 -11.03 -14.99 27.14
CA PRO A 305 -12.43 -14.72 26.86
C PRO A 305 -12.64 -13.81 25.64
#